data_8cf2acbb53af89bbfb9e5731882331d0
#
_entry.id   8cf2acbb53af89bbfb9e5731882331d0
#
_cell.length_a   1.000
_cell.length_b   1.000
_cell.length_c   1.000
_cell.angle_alpha   90.00
_cell.angle_beta   90.00
_cell.angle_gamma   90.00
#
_symmetry.space_group_name_H-M   'P 1'
#
loop_
_entity.id
_entity.type
_entity.pdbx_description
1 polymer ?
#
loop_
_entity_poly.entity_id
_entity_poly.type
_entity_poly.pdbx_seq_one_letter_code
_entity_poly.pdbx_strand_id
1 'polypeptide(L)'
;IADGSQLRLLFNPANDKLSLKATSEYIERERMLATRLNLNATNRGDSLSVYLRSEDFYVGTFHMPQLSVMGGARSDRLRLSAGFNDTTARVSALLGLEALVGQSPQRGRSVDVRLLPSHISRKGTTWQIFARNIQIDTARIAVDRFLVMNRDQELLVDGVASRHRRDSVLLRLKNFDLAPFTQIVENMGYVIEGRTNGQAVVKSALGGTEITADIRMDSVEVNDFPAPPMRFTSMWDFKNDRARLTVTDREKRDTLIRGFYAPATVRYYAEARFPGIRMNLLDPMLKGVISDTRGVAEAALTLTGQRRAAQLSGAIRIRDFHTKVDYT
;
A
#
# COMPACT_ATOMS: atom_id res chain seq x y z
N ILE A 1 14.74 23.25 0.74
CA ILE A 1 15.28 23.56 -0.60
C ILE A 1 16.75 23.92 -0.39
N ALA A 2 17.66 23.30 -1.13
CA ALA A 2 19.08 23.55 -1.04
C ALA A 2 19.47 24.95 -1.55
N ASP A 3 20.56 25.49 -1.02
CA ASP A 3 21.22 26.66 -1.60
C ASP A 3 21.67 26.32 -3.03
N GLY A 4 21.55 27.29 -3.95
CA GLY A 4 21.85 27.09 -5.37
C GLY A 4 20.70 26.51 -6.20
N SER A 5 19.52 26.26 -5.61
CA SER A 5 18.32 25.92 -6.37
C SER A 5 17.92 27.03 -7.33
N GLN A 6 17.62 26.67 -8.55
CA GLN A 6 17.29 27.63 -9.61
C GLN A 6 15.86 27.35 -10.11
N LEU A 7 15.10 28.44 -10.25
CA LEU A 7 13.80 28.44 -10.91
C LEU A 7 13.78 29.52 -11.98
N ARG A 8 13.58 29.11 -13.22
CA ARG A 8 13.45 30.01 -14.36
C ARG A 8 12.07 29.84 -14.99
N LEU A 9 11.26 30.87 -14.90
CA LEU A 9 9.97 30.96 -15.54
C LEU A 9 10.01 32.02 -16.66
N LEU A 10 9.68 31.60 -17.85
CA LEU A 10 9.50 32.47 -19.00
C LEU A 10 8.07 32.34 -19.51
N PHE A 11 7.35 33.42 -19.54
CA PHE A 11 5.99 33.46 -20.08
C PHE A 11 5.91 34.59 -21.13
N ASN A 12 5.46 34.25 -22.33
CA ASN A 12 5.22 35.22 -23.40
C ASN A 12 3.75 35.20 -23.78
N PRO A 13 2.95 36.19 -23.33
CA PRO A 13 1.52 36.21 -23.58
C PRO A 13 1.14 36.45 -25.04
N ALA A 14 2.05 37.00 -25.86
CA ALA A 14 1.78 37.29 -27.29
C ALA A 14 1.65 36.00 -28.14
N ASN A 15 2.23 34.90 -27.68
CA ASN A 15 2.20 33.62 -28.39
C ASN A 15 1.94 32.41 -27.45
N ASP A 16 1.37 32.66 -26.25
CA ASP A 16 1.04 31.69 -25.23
C ASP A 16 2.19 30.71 -24.92
N LYS A 17 3.44 31.20 -24.98
CA LYS A 17 4.60 30.36 -24.66
C LYS A 17 4.91 30.40 -23.17
N LEU A 18 4.91 29.22 -22.56
CA LEU A 18 5.37 28.99 -21.21
C LEU A 18 6.62 28.10 -21.24
N SER A 19 7.66 28.48 -20.50
CA SER A 19 8.79 27.60 -20.19
C SER A 19 9.14 27.73 -18.74
N LEU A 20 9.07 26.62 -18.02
CA LEU A 20 9.47 26.49 -16.63
C LEU A 20 10.63 25.52 -16.56
N LYS A 21 11.75 25.96 -15.98
CA LYS A 21 12.88 25.10 -15.64
C LYS A 21 13.18 25.26 -14.15
N ALA A 22 13.29 24.14 -13.46
CA ALA A 22 13.70 24.14 -12.06
C ALA A 22 14.76 23.06 -11.84
N THR A 23 15.84 23.43 -11.16
CA THR A 23 16.89 22.50 -10.73
C THR A 23 17.18 22.70 -9.26
N SER A 24 17.40 21.61 -8.54
CA SER A 24 17.78 21.66 -7.13
C SER A 24 18.60 20.43 -6.78
N GLU A 25 19.68 20.63 -6.02
CA GLU A 25 20.43 19.51 -5.46
C GLU A 25 19.62 18.75 -4.40
N TYR A 26 18.71 19.46 -3.69
CA TYR A 26 17.97 18.89 -2.59
C TYR A 26 16.67 19.67 -2.35
N ILE A 27 15.55 18.93 -2.32
CA ILE A 27 14.24 19.45 -1.92
C ILE A 27 13.65 18.48 -0.91
N GLU A 28 13.31 18.99 0.27
CA GLU A 28 12.58 18.25 1.29
C GLU A 28 11.30 18.98 1.66
N ARG A 29 10.22 18.21 1.79
CA ARG A 29 8.94 18.70 2.29
C ARG A 29 8.21 17.57 2.99
N GLU A 30 7.97 17.72 4.28
CA GLU A 30 7.29 16.74 5.13
C GLU A 30 7.96 15.34 5.05
N ARG A 31 7.33 14.42 4.33
CA ARG A 31 7.80 13.03 4.14
C ARG A 31 8.37 12.78 2.75
N MET A 32 8.54 13.82 1.96
CA MET A 32 9.11 13.74 0.60
C MET A 32 10.49 14.35 0.57
N LEU A 33 11.40 13.65 -0.08
CA LEU A 33 12.76 14.09 -0.34
C LEU A 33 13.10 13.81 -1.79
N ALA A 34 13.67 14.79 -2.49
CA ALA A 34 14.20 14.64 -3.84
C ALA A 34 15.64 15.16 -3.89
N THR A 35 16.54 14.40 -4.50
CA THR A 35 17.91 14.81 -4.77
C THR A 35 18.14 14.99 -6.27
N ARG A 36 19.03 15.93 -6.62
CA ARG A 36 19.37 16.28 -8.01
C ARG A 36 18.14 16.37 -8.92
N LEU A 37 17.16 17.13 -8.44
CA LEU A 37 15.90 17.34 -9.17
C LEU A 37 16.11 18.21 -10.38
N ASN A 38 15.56 17.78 -11.50
CA ASN A 38 15.45 18.56 -12.74
C ASN A 38 14.01 18.50 -13.24
N LEU A 39 13.37 19.66 -13.32
CA LEU A 39 12.02 19.82 -13.85
C LEU A 39 12.08 20.74 -15.06
N ASN A 40 11.48 20.31 -16.16
CA ASN A 40 11.30 21.10 -17.37
C ASN A 40 9.84 20.99 -17.82
N ALA A 41 9.15 22.11 -17.91
CA ALA A 41 7.80 22.17 -18.45
C ALA A 41 7.74 23.27 -19.53
N THR A 42 7.23 22.88 -20.69
CA THR A 42 7.10 23.79 -21.85
C THR A 42 5.78 23.57 -22.54
N ASN A 43 5.17 24.64 -23.02
CA ASN A 43 4.05 24.50 -23.93
C ASN A 43 4.45 24.91 -25.39
N ARG A 44 3.74 24.32 -26.33
CA ARG A 44 3.75 24.68 -27.75
C ARG A 44 2.30 24.73 -28.22
N GLY A 45 1.78 25.93 -28.46
CA GLY A 45 0.38 26.12 -28.78
C GLY A 45 -0.51 25.58 -27.60
N ASP A 46 -1.45 24.70 -27.93
CA ASP A 46 -2.40 24.11 -27.01
C ASP A 46 -1.86 22.90 -26.22
N SER A 47 -0.59 22.55 -26.40
CA SER A 47 0.01 21.38 -25.73
C SER A 47 1.07 21.75 -24.71
N LEU A 48 0.98 21.16 -23.51
CA LEU A 48 1.96 21.24 -22.43
C LEU A 48 2.77 19.93 -22.38
N SER A 49 4.09 20.06 -22.28
CA SER A 49 4.98 18.92 -22.01
C SER A 49 5.72 19.15 -20.70
N VAL A 50 5.80 18.12 -19.88
CA VAL A 50 6.47 18.13 -18.58
C VAL A 50 7.45 16.98 -18.53
N TYR A 51 8.66 17.24 -18.08
CA TYR A 51 9.68 16.26 -17.79
C TYR A 51 10.27 16.54 -16.41
N LEU A 52 10.27 15.54 -15.54
CA LEU A 52 10.88 15.59 -14.21
C LEU A 52 11.83 14.40 -14.07
N ARG A 53 13.00 14.66 -13.52
CA ARG A 53 13.97 13.63 -13.12
C ARG A 53 14.50 13.94 -11.75
N SER A 54 14.64 12.91 -10.93
CA SER A 54 15.34 12.96 -9.65
C SER A 54 16.30 11.78 -9.58
N GLU A 55 17.48 11.98 -9.00
CA GLU A 55 18.39 10.86 -8.79
C GLU A 55 17.87 9.94 -7.69
N ASP A 56 17.49 10.51 -6.55
CA ASP A 56 16.81 9.81 -5.50
C ASP A 56 15.52 10.55 -5.15
N PHE A 57 14.45 9.81 -5.01
CA PHE A 57 13.17 10.33 -4.58
C PHE A 57 12.60 9.44 -3.49
N TYR A 58 12.24 10.03 -2.36
CA TYR A 58 11.68 9.33 -1.21
C TYR A 58 10.28 9.83 -0.90
N VAL A 59 9.39 8.91 -0.54
CA VAL A 59 8.10 9.19 0.05
C VAL A 59 7.98 8.35 1.32
N GLY A 60 8.22 8.97 2.47
CA GLY A 60 8.38 8.24 3.73
C GLY A 60 9.61 7.33 3.68
N THR A 61 9.41 6.03 3.79
CA THR A 61 10.47 5.01 3.70
C THR A 61 10.63 4.45 2.28
N PHE A 62 9.73 4.79 1.35
CA PHE A 62 9.78 4.26 -0.01
C PHE A 62 10.77 5.04 -0.87
N HIS A 63 11.80 4.36 -1.35
CA HIS A 63 12.87 4.92 -2.17
C HIS A 63 12.65 4.60 -3.65
N MET A 64 12.74 5.62 -4.50
CA MET A 64 12.63 5.54 -5.95
C MET A 64 13.86 6.19 -6.59
N PRO A 65 14.98 5.47 -6.72
CA PRO A 65 16.17 5.99 -7.38
C PRO A 65 15.93 6.13 -8.88
N GLN A 66 16.58 7.11 -9.48
CA GLN A 66 16.48 7.44 -10.92
C GLN A 66 15.01 7.65 -11.36
N LEU A 67 14.20 8.26 -10.49
CA LEU A 67 12.82 8.59 -10.84
C LEU A 67 12.78 9.49 -12.07
N SER A 68 11.98 9.10 -13.04
CA SER A 68 11.65 9.90 -14.22
C SER A 68 10.13 9.99 -14.39
N VAL A 69 9.66 11.19 -14.64
CA VAL A 69 8.25 11.45 -14.97
C VAL A 69 8.18 12.24 -16.26
N MET A 70 7.44 11.73 -17.22
CA MET A 70 7.17 12.40 -18.49
C MET A 70 5.65 12.58 -18.62
N GLY A 71 5.23 13.80 -18.95
CA GLY A 71 3.84 14.12 -19.12
C GLY A 71 3.58 15.00 -20.31
N GLY A 72 2.38 14.89 -20.88
CA GLY A 72 1.88 15.77 -21.90
C GLY A 72 0.39 16.02 -21.71
N ALA A 73 -0.01 17.27 -21.86
CA ALA A 73 -1.42 17.65 -21.84
C ALA A 73 -1.76 18.41 -23.13
N ARG A 74 -2.89 18.07 -23.74
CA ARG A 74 -3.43 18.75 -24.90
C ARG A 74 -4.94 18.75 -24.86
N SER A 75 -5.53 19.93 -24.93
CA SER A 75 -6.97 20.10 -24.70
C SER A 75 -7.37 19.45 -23.36
N ASP A 76 -8.31 18.54 -23.36
CA ASP A 76 -8.80 17.84 -22.13
C ASP A 76 -8.07 16.52 -21.86
N ARG A 77 -7.03 16.20 -22.61
CA ARG A 77 -6.29 14.94 -22.50
C ARG A 77 -4.93 15.15 -21.84
N LEU A 78 -4.66 14.33 -20.83
CA LEU A 78 -3.37 14.21 -20.15
C LEU A 78 -2.80 12.82 -20.41
N ARG A 79 -1.52 12.73 -20.78
CA ARG A 79 -0.76 11.48 -20.77
C ARG A 79 0.40 11.62 -19.81
N LEU A 80 0.59 10.65 -18.94
CA LEU A 80 1.67 10.60 -17.96
C LEU A 80 2.35 9.24 -17.99
N SER A 81 3.68 9.25 -17.87
CA SER A 81 4.49 8.06 -17.64
C SER A 81 5.48 8.36 -16.52
N ALA A 82 5.50 7.51 -15.50
CA ALA A 82 6.43 7.60 -14.39
C ALA A 82 7.14 6.26 -14.20
N GLY A 83 8.45 6.30 -13.97
CA GLY A 83 9.22 5.09 -13.75
C GLY A 83 10.43 5.35 -12.88
N PHE A 84 10.88 4.30 -12.19
CA PHE A 84 12.13 4.27 -11.43
C PHE A 84 12.80 2.91 -11.56
N ASN A 85 14.10 2.86 -11.26
CA ASN A 85 14.87 1.63 -11.31
C ASN A 85 15.91 1.58 -10.17
N ASP A 86 15.63 0.78 -9.16
CA ASP A 86 16.54 0.48 -8.06
C ASP A 86 17.31 -0.81 -8.37
N THR A 87 18.53 -0.66 -8.85
CA THR A 87 19.41 -1.79 -9.16
C THR A 87 19.93 -2.51 -7.91
N THR A 88 20.02 -1.81 -6.77
CA THR A 88 20.49 -2.34 -5.49
C THR A 88 19.43 -3.23 -4.85
N ALA A 89 18.20 -2.72 -4.71
CA ALA A 89 17.08 -3.49 -4.20
C ALA A 89 16.45 -4.43 -5.25
N ARG A 90 16.90 -4.34 -6.51
CA ARG A 90 16.31 -5.04 -7.67
C ARG A 90 14.82 -4.81 -7.80
N VAL A 91 14.42 -3.55 -7.66
CA VAL A 91 13.03 -3.10 -7.81
C VAL A 91 12.97 -2.06 -8.92
N SER A 92 12.05 -2.23 -9.85
CA SER A 92 11.76 -1.23 -10.87
C SER A 92 10.25 -1.12 -11.09
N ALA A 93 9.80 0.03 -11.51
CA ALA A 93 8.41 0.23 -11.90
C ALA A 93 8.31 1.16 -13.10
N LEU A 94 7.31 0.90 -13.92
CA LEU A 94 6.83 1.80 -14.96
C LEU A 94 5.31 1.90 -14.83
N LEU A 95 4.79 3.09 -14.64
CA LEU A 95 3.37 3.39 -14.63
C LEU A 95 3.06 4.37 -15.74
N GLY A 96 2.19 3.99 -16.66
CA GLY A 96 1.66 4.85 -17.70
C GLY A 96 0.17 5.07 -17.53
N LEU A 97 -0.30 6.28 -17.76
CA LEU A 97 -1.71 6.59 -17.78
C LEU A 97 -2.07 7.62 -18.84
N GLU A 98 -3.30 7.54 -19.29
CA GLU A 98 -3.97 8.54 -20.09
C GLU A 98 -5.25 8.95 -19.37
N ALA A 99 -5.43 10.25 -19.16
CA ALA A 99 -6.61 10.81 -18.50
C ALA A 99 -7.33 11.77 -19.44
N LEU A 100 -8.65 11.66 -19.46
CA LEU A 100 -9.52 12.59 -20.18
C LEU A 100 -10.35 13.35 -19.13
N VAL A 101 -10.18 14.65 -19.10
CA VAL A 101 -10.97 15.55 -18.25
C VAL A 101 -12.26 15.91 -18.97
N GLY A 102 -13.38 15.60 -18.36
CA GLY A 102 -14.71 15.88 -18.90
C GLY A 102 -15.55 16.68 -17.96
N GLN A 103 -16.63 17.23 -18.49
CA GLN A 103 -17.67 17.87 -17.72
C GLN A 103 -19.02 17.28 -18.13
N SER A 104 -19.76 16.74 -17.16
CA SER A 104 -21.10 16.20 -17.36
C SER A 104 -22.13 17.07 -16.64
N PRO A 105 -23.27 17.39 -17.26
CA PRO A 105 -24.34 18.12 -16.58
C PRO A 105 -24.85 17.44 -15.31
N GLN A 106 -24.78 16.10 -15.26
CA GLN A 106 -25.29 15.29 -14.16
C GLN A 106 -24.24 15.01 -13.06
N ARG A 107 -22.92 15.05 -13.39
CA ARG A 107 -21.83 14.63 -12.50
C ARG A 107 -20.80 15.72 -12.21
N GLY A 108 -20.92 16.89 -12.84
CA GLY A 108 -19.91 17.93 -12.76
C GLY A 108 -18.63 17.54 -13.49
N ARG A 109 -17.47 17.97 -12.96
CA ARG A 109 -16.16 17.61 -13.52
C ARG A 109 -15.85 16.14 -13.23
N SER A 110 -15.39 15.42 -14.25
CA SER A 110 -14.97 14.03 -14.15
C SER A 110 -13.63 13.81 -14.87
N VAL A 111 -12.91 12.81 -14.43
CA VAL A 111 -11.66 12.36 -15.06
C VAL A 111 -11.82 10.88 -15.36
N ASP A 112 -11.70 10.49 -16.62
CA ASP A 112 -11.63 9.12 -17.07
C ASP A 112 -10.17 8.74 -17.26
N VAL A 113 -9.67 7.80 -16.47
CA VAL A 113 -8.27 7.35 -16.48
C VAL A 113 -8.18 5.96 -17.08
N ARG A 114 -7.33 5.81 -18.08
CA ARG A 114 -6.94 4.54 -18.67
C ARG A 114 -5.47 4.27 -18.34
N LEU A 115 -5.17 3.10 -17.83
CA LEU A 115 -3.77 2.68 -17.69
C LEU A 115 -3.19 2.28 -19.05
N LEU A 116 -2.01 2.78 -19.34
CA LEU A 116 -1.15 2.31 -20.40
C LEU A 116 -0.34 1.11 -19.90
N PRO A 117 0.41 0.38 -20.74
CA PRO A 117 1.24 -0.73 -20.30
C PRO A 117 2.10 -0.33 -19.09
N SER A 118 1.84 -0.97 -17.96
CA SER A 118 2.42 -0.65 -16.66
C SER A 118 2.87 -1.92 -15.95
N HIS A 119 3.97 -1.85 -15.23
CA HIS A 119 4.48 -3.00 -14.49
C HIS A 119 5.30 -2.58 -13.27
N ILE A 120 5.43 -3.51 -12.34
CA ILE A 120 6.37 -3.45 -11.22
C ILE A 120 7.19 -4.74 -11.25
N SER A 121 8.50 -4.63 -11.16
CA SER A 121 9.41 -5.77 -11.07
C SER A 121 10.17 -5.75 -9.74
N ARG A 122 10.27 -6.88 -9.08
CA ARG A 122 11.04 -7.05 -7.84
C ARG A 122 11.75 -8.40 -7.86
N LYS A 123 13.08 -8.39 -7.66
CA LYS A 123 13.91 -9.61 -7.60
C LYS A 123 13.66 -10.60 -8.77
N GLY A 124 13.46 -10.05 -9.99
CA GLY A 124 13.22 -10.86 -11.20
C GLY A 124 11.75 -11.28 -11.41
N THR A 125 10.85 -10.99 -10.49
CA THR A 125 9.41 -11.19 -10.66
C THR A 125 8.75 -9.91 -11.14
N THR A 126 7.98 -9.99 -12.23
CA THR A 126 7.30 -8.82 -12.84
C THR A 126 5.80 -8.99 -12.75
N TRP A 127 5.13 -8.02 -12.13
CA TRP A 127 3.66 -7.88 -12.12
C TRP A 127 3.23 -6.88 -13.17
N GLN A 128 2.32 -7.28 -14.03
CA GLN A 128 1.64 -6.39 -14.97
C GLN A 128 0.50 -5.68 -14.25
N ILE A 129 0.35 -4.39 -14.53
CA ILE A 129 -0.74 -3.58 -13.98
C ILE A 129 -1.65 -3.16 -15.13
N PHE A 130 -2.93 -3.41 -14.99
CA PHE A 130 -3.95 -3.11 -15.98
C PHE A 130 -5.19 -2.51 -15.31
N ALA A 131 -5.84 -1.57 -15.98
CA ALA A 131 -7.21 -1.19 -15.65
C ALA A 131 -7.97 -0.93 -16.95
N ARG A 132 -9.21 -1.40 -17.03
CA ARG A 132 -10.05 -1.10 -18.20
C ARG A 132 -10.43 0.36 -18.21
N ASN A 133 -10.91 0.86 -17.09
CA ASN A 133 -11.22 2.26 -16.88
C ASN A 133 -11.26 2.59 -15.39
N ILE A 134 -10.84 3.81 -15.03
CA ILE A 134 -11.05 4.38 -13.69
C ILE A 134 -11.69 5.74 -13.91
N GLN A 135 -12.90 5.90 -13.41
CA GLN A 135 -13.64 7.16 -13.49
C GLN A 135 -13.67 7.83 -12.12
N ILE A 136 -13.24 9.07 -12.07
CA ILE A 136 -13.18 9.87 -10.84
C ILE A 136 -14.06 11.10 -11.03
N ASP A 137 -15.00 11.32 -10.15
CA ASP A 137 -15.78 12.55 -10.05
C ASP A 137 -15.81 13.07 -8.59
N THR A 138 -16.56 14.14 -8.33
CA THR A 138 -16.61 14.78 -7.00
C THR A 138 -17.24 13.90 -5.91
N ALA A 139 -17.99 12.86 -6.29
CA ALA A 139 -18.79 12.03 -5.38
C ALA A 139 -18.33 10.59 -5.32
N ARG A 140 -17.60 10.12 -6.34
CA ARG A 140 -17.25 8.70 -6.45
C ARG A 140 -15.97 8.45 -7.26
N ILE A 141 -15.40 7.27 -7.02
CA ILE A 141 -14.35 6.66 -7.83
C ILE A 141 -14.90 5.31 -8.30
N ALA A 142 -15.13 5.18 -9.61
CA ALA A 142 -15.52 3.91 -10.23
C ALA A 142 -14.29 3.26 -10.83
N VAL A 143 -14.03 2.01 -10.49
CA VAL A 143 -12.90 1.22 -10.97
C VAL A 143 -13.45 0.03 -11.75
N ASP A 144 -13.16 -0.03 -13.05
CA ASP A 144 -13.48 -1.17 -13.90
C ASP A 144 -12.22 -2.00 -14.08
N ARG A 145 -12.16 -3.13 -13.35
CA ARG A 145 -11.12 -4.14 -13.42
C ARG A 145 -9.69 -3.60 -13.34
N PHE A 146 -9.36 -2.96 -12.22
CA PHE A 146 -7.94 -2.75 -11.89
C PHE A 146 -7.33 -4.07 -11.47
N LEU A 147 -6.31 -4.51 -12.21
CA LEU A 147 -5.72 -5.83 -12.10
C LEU A 147 -4.20 -5.72 -11.98
N VAL A 148 -3.64 -6.36 -10.96
CA VAL A 148 -2.21 -6.61 -10.83
C VAL A 148 -2.00 -8.10 -10.92
N MET A 149 -1.22 -8.54 -11.89
CA MET A 149 -1.07 -9.97 -12.17
C MET A 149 0.35 -10.38 -12.52
N ASN A 150 0.71 -11.58 -12.07
CA ASN A 150 1.93 -12.28 -12.47
C ASN A 150 1.63 -13.78 -12.55
N ARG A 151 1.74 -14.37 -13.74
CA ARG A 151 1.45 -15.79 -13.96
C ARG A 151 0.07 -16.18 -13.38
N ASP A 152 0.07 -16.92 -12.27
CA ASP A 152 -1.12 -17.43 -11.56
C ASP A 152 -1.56 -16.54 -10.39
N GLN A 153 -0.83 -15.46 -10.12
CA GLN A 153 -1.14 -14.50 -9.07
C GLN A 153 -2.00 -13.35 -9.61
N GLU A 154 -3.02 -13.01 -8.87
CA GLU A 154 -3.93 -11.93 -9.25
C GLU A 154 -4.41 -11.15 -8.03
N LEU A 155 -4.35 -9.82 -8.14
CA LEU A 155 -5.07 -8.88 -7.29
C LEU A 155 -6.01 -8.09 -8.18
N LEU A 156 -7.30 -8.24 -7.95
CA LEU A 156 -8.36 -7.52 -8.67
C LEU A 156 -9.03 -6.52 -7.74
N VAL A 157 -9.18 -5.28 -8.20
CA VAL A 157 -10.05 -4.27 -7.59
C VAL A 157 -11.11 -3.86 -8.61
N ASP A 158 -12.38 -3.96 -8.23
CA ASP A 158 -13.50 -3.67 -9.12
C ASP A 158 -14.67 -3.05 -8.35
N GLY A 159 -15.40 -2.12 -8.96
CA GLY A 159 -16.59 -1.55 -8.37
C GLY A 159 -16.54 -0.03 -8.16
N VAL A 160 -17.35 0.47 -7.25
CA VAL A 160 -17.55 1.91 -7.03
C VAL A 160 -17.31 2.28 -5.57
N ALA A 161 -16.34 3.15 -5.32
CA ALA A 161 -16.13 3.81 -4.05
C ALA A 161 -16.95 5.11 -4.01
N SER A 162 -17.93 5.21 -3.12
CA SER A 162 -18.76 6.39 -2.90
C SER A 162 -19.21 6.47 -1.44
N ARG A 163 -20.07 7.43 -1.11
CA ARG A 163 -20.76 7.51 0.19
C ARG A 163 -22.07 6.70 0.22
N HIS A 164 -22.50 6.14 -0.90
CA HIS A 164 -23.74 5.39 -0.99
C HIS A 164 -23.58 3.94 -0.57
N ARG A 165 -24.48 3.43 0.28
CA ARG A 165 -24.44 2.02 0.76
C ARG A 165 -24.67 0.98 -0.32
N ARG A 166 -25.23 1.35 -1.47
CA ARG A 166 -25.42 0.45 -2.62
C ARG A 166 -24.13 0.23 -3.40
N ASP A 167 -23.20 1.18 -3.32
CA ASP A 167 -21.94 1.11 -4.01
C ASP A 167 -20.92 0.32 -3.17
N SER A 168 -20.16 -0.51 -3.85
CA SER A 168 -19.13 -1.33 -3.22
C SER A 168 -17.91 -1.47 -4.10
N VAL A 169 -16.78 -1.67 -3.45
CA VAL A 169 -15.51 -2.05 -4.06
C VAL A 169 -15.21 -3.50 -3.66
N LEU A 170 -15.04 -4.37 -4.64
CA LEU A 170 -14.54 -5.72 -4.48
C LEU A 170 -13.02 -5.73 -4.60
N LEU A 171 -12.36 -6.32 -3.62
CA LEU A 171 -10.96 -6.75 -3.67
C LEU A 171 -10.94 -8.28 -3.75
N ARG A 172 -10.28 -8.86 -4.75
CA ARG A 172 -10.07 -10.30 -4.87
C ARG A 172 -8.59 -10.63 -4.99
N LEU A 173 -8.17 -11.60 -4.22
CA LEU A 173 -6.81 -12.14 -4.22
C LEU A 173 -6.87 -13.59 -4.71
N LYS A 174 -6.04 -13.90 -5.70
CA LYS A 174 -5.86 -15.27 -6.18
C LYS A 174 -4.39 -15.60 -6.15
N ASN A 175 -4.04 -16.60 -5.36
CA ASN A 175 -2.67 -17.09 -5.19
C ASN A 175 -1.65 -15.95 -5.00
N PHE A 176 -2.08 -14.86 -4.37
CA PHE A 176 -1.32 -13.62 -4.28
C PHE A 176 -0.22 -13.73 -3.22
N ASP A 177 1.00 -13.33 -3.58
CA ASP A 177 2.16 -13.38 -2.70
C ASP A 177 2.09 -12.30 -1.61
N LEU A 178 2.41 -12.67 -0.37
CA LEU A 178 2.47 -11.76 0.78
C LEU A 178 3.76 -10.94 0.84
N ALA A 179 4.82 -11.37 0.15
CA ALA A 179 6.12 -10.70 0.19
C ALA A 179 6.07 -9.19 -0.12
N PRO A 180 5.21 -8.67 -1.02
CA PRO A 180 5.07 -7.22 -1.21
C PRO A 180 4.59 -6.46 0.04
N PHE A 181 3.88 -7.13 0.96
CA PHE A 181 3.40 -6.53 2.21
C PHE A 181 4.41 -6.60 3.35
N THR A 182 5.49 -7.36 3.20
CA THR A 182 6.58 -7.43 4.19
C THR A 182 7.11 -6.05 4.55
N GLN A 183 7.21 -5.13 3.60
CA GLN A 183 7.69 -3.76 3.85
C GLN A 183 6.89 -3.01 4.93
N ILE A 184 5.64 -3.39 5.18
CA ILE A 184 4.81 -2.77 6.22
C ILE A 184 5.32 -3.15 7.63
N VAL A 185 5.88 -4.36 7.78
CA VAL A 185 6.34 -4.92 9.05
C VAL A 185 7.86 -5.11 9.11
N GLU A 186 8.56 -4.87 8.02
CA GLU A 186 10.03 -5.02 7.92
C GLU A 186 10.77 -4.10 8.91
N ASN A 187 10.27 -2.90 9.14
CA ASN A 187 10.80 -1.97 10.15
C ASN A 187 10.67 -2.52 11.59
N MET A 188 9.84 -3.52 11.80
CA MET A 188 9.68 -4.24 13.08
C MET A 188 10.53 -5.51 13.11
N GLY A 189 11.33 -5.78 12.08
CA GLY A 189 12.19 -6.96 11.96
C GLY A 189 11.48 -8.22 11.47
N TYR A 190 10.28 -8.09 10.87
CA TYR A 190 9.53 -9.22 10.35
C TYR A 190 9.56 -9.30 8.83
N VAL A 191 9.86 -10.50 8.33
CA VAL A 191 9.69 -10.88 6.91
C VAL A 191 8.52 -11.85 6.85
N ILE A 192 7.49 -11.53 6.07
CA ILE A 192 6.31 -12.38 5.89
C ILE A 192 6.28 -12.84 4.45
N GLU A 193 6.27 -14.15 4.26
CA GLU A 193 6.11 -14.81 2.97
C GLU A 193 4.89 -15.73 2.99
N GLY A 194 4.38 -16.07 1.82
CA GLY A 194 3.23 -16.97 1.71
C GLY A 194 2.25 -16.58 0.62
N ARG A 195 1.18 -17.33 0.52
CA ARG A 195 0.15 -17.18 -0.51
C ARG A 195 -1.21 -16.89 0.10
N THR A 196 -1.94 -15.98 -0.52
CA THR A 196 -3.29 -15.62 -0.10
C THR A 196 -4.31 -15.81 -1.21
N ASN A 197 -5.49 -16.26 -0.80
CA ASN A 197 -6.66 -16.39 -1.64
C ASN A 197 -7.87 -15.85 -0.90
N GLY A 198 -8.76 -15.14 -1.59
CA GLY A 198 -9.99 -14.68 -0.97
C GLY A 198 -10.49 -13.38 -1.54
N GLN A 199 -11.41 -12.77 -0.81
CA GLN A 199 -12.01 -11.51 -1.23
C GLN A 199 -12.39 -10.64 -0.03
N ALA A 200 -12.44 -9.35 -0.28
CA ALA A 200 -13.02 -8.35 0.61
C ALA A 200 -13.98 -7.46 -0.17
N VAL A 201 -15.06 -7.04 0.48
CA VAL A 201 -16.02 -6.08 -0.06
C VAL A 201 -16.11 -4.91 0.89
N VAL A 202 -15.90 -3.71 0.34
CA VAL A 202 -15.99 -2.45 1.08
C VAL A 202 -17.16 -1.67 0.50
N LYS A 203 -18.22 -1.48 1.29
CA LYS A 203 -19.37 -0.65 0.92
C LYS A 203 -19.20 0.76 1.48
N SER A 204 -19.78 1.73 0.80
CA SER A 204 -19.76 3.13 1.24
C SER A 204 -18.34 3.64 1.58
N ALA A 205 -17.38 3.32 0.73
CA ALA A 205 -15.94 3.48 1.00
C ALA A 205 -15.51 4.95 1.29
N LEU A 206 -16.29 5.95 0.84
CA LEU A 206 -16.04 7.37 1.09
C LEU A 206 -16.95 7.96 2.19
N GLY A 207 -17.66 7.10 2.94
CA GLY A 207 -18.62 7.49 3.98
C GLY A 207 -18.59 6.59 5.20
N GLY A 208 -19.72 6.06 5.59
CA GLY A 208 -19.85 5.07 6.67
C GLY A 208 -19.40 3.67 6.19
N THR A 209 -18.11 3.45 6.15
CA THR A 209 -17.50 2.28 5.53
C THR A 209 -17.87 0.97 6.21
N GLU A 210 -18.48 0.05 5.46
CA GLU A 210 -18.80 -1.32 5.89
C GLU A 210 -17.81 -2.28 5.22
N ILE A 211 -17.18 -3.17 6.00
CA ILE A 211 -16.13 -4.08 5.51
C ILE A 211 -16.54 -5.51 5.80
N THR A 212 -16.57 -6.35 4.76
CA THR A 212 -16.66 -7.80 4.87
C THR A 212 -15.49 -8.44 4.12
N ALA A 213 -14.91 -9.50 4.69
CA ALA A 213 -13.78 -10.20 4.09
C ALA A 213 -13.77 -11.68 4.43
N ASP A 214 -13.25 -12.48 3.53
CA ASP A 214 -12.88 -13.87 3.71
C ASP A 214 -11.61 -14.16 2.95
N ILE A 215 -10.50 -14.24 3.68
CA ILE A 215 -9.15 -14.38 3.11
C ILE A 215 -8.47 -15.59 3.75
N ARG A 216 -7.99 -16.51 2.92
CA ARG A 216 -7.22 -17.68 3.31
C ARG A 216 -5.73 -17.40 3.06
N MET A 217 -4.92 -17.71 4.02
CA MET A 217 -3.48 -17.58 3.99
C MET A 217 -2.90 -19.00 4.11
N ASP A 218 -2.26 -19.44 3.05
CA ASP A 218 -1.65 -20.78 2.96
C ASP A 218 -0.13 -20.62 2.87
N SER A 219 0.61 -21.58 3.43
CA SER A 219 2.08 -21.60 3.38
C SER A 219 2.72 -20.29 3.87
N VAL A 220 2.22 -19.75 4.97
CA VAL A 220 2.76 -18.52 5.56
C VAL A 220 4.03 -18.85 6.33
N GLU A 221 5.08 -18.07 6.08
CA GLU A 221 6.32 -18.08 6.83
C GLU A 221 6.57 -16.69 7.43
N VAL A 222 7.06 -16.66 8.64
CA VAL A 222 7.47 -15.43 9.33
C VAL A 222 8.91 -15.62 9.77
N ASN A 223 9.84 -14.83 9.21
CA ASN A 223 11.29 -14.98 9.44
C ASN A 223 11.77 -16.42 9.23
N ASP A 224 11.41 -17.04 8.09
CA ASP A 224 11.72 -18.43 7.72
C ASP A 224 11.06 -19.52 8.62
N PHE A 225 10.14 -19.14 9.51
CA PHE A 225 9.42 -20.10 10.34
C PHE A 225 7.99 -20.30 9.82
N PRO A 226 7.58 -21.54 9.58
CA PRO A 226 6.25 -21.83 9.10
C PRO A 226 5.21 -21.49 10.17
N ALA A 227 4.21 -20.72 9.75
CA ALA A 227 2.99 -20.47 10.51
C ALA A 227 1.88 -21.44 10.05
N PRO A 228 0.91 -21.77 10.91
CA PRO A 228 -0.22 -22.58 10.48
C PRO A 228 -1.02 -21.89 9.37
N PRO A 229 -1.69 -22.66 8.50
CA PRO A 229 -2.59 -22.06 7.52
C PRO A 229 -3.75 -21.36 8.25
N MET A 230 -3.98 -20.10 7.89
CA MET A 230 -4.92 -19.22 8.58
C MET A 230 -6.08 -18.78 7.67
N ARG A 231 -7.18 -18.43 8.29
CA ARG A 231 -8.30 -17.75 7.63
C ARG A 231 -8.63 -16.47 8.39
N PHE A 232 -8.54 -15.36 7.69
CA PHE A 232 -9.03 -14.07 8.16
C PHE A 232 -10.45 -13.87 7.67
N THR A 233 -11.36 -13.54 8.56
CA THR A 233 -12.73 -13.16 8.24
C THR A 233 -13.07 -11.81 8.85
N SER A 234 -13.83 -11.01 8.11
CA SER A 234 -14.44 -9.79 8.60
C SER A 234 -15.93 -9.81 8.29
N MET A 235 -16.74 -9.44 9.29
CA MET A 235 -18.18 -9.29 9.15
C MET A 235 -18.63 -7.97 9.76
N TRP A 236 -19.51 -7.26 9.06
CA TRP A 236 -20.04 -6.00 9.56
C TRP A 236 -21.07 -6.20 10.68
N ASP A 237 -20.86 -5.53 11.80
CA ASP A 237 -21.78 -5.48 12.95
C ASP A 237 -22.59 -4.19 12.88
N PHE A 238 -23.78 -4.26 12.26
CA PHE A 238 -24.67 -3.11 12.07
C PHE A 238 -25.15 -2.48 13.39
N LYS A 239 -25.19 -3.23 14.48
CA LYS A 239 -25.63 -2.72 15.79
C LYS A 239 -24.59 -1.79 16.41
N ASN A 240 -23.32 -2.07 16.20
CA ASN A 240 -22.22 -1.35 16.83
C ASN A 240 -21.38 -0.55 15.83
N ASP A 241 -21.79 -0.50 14.55
CA ASP A 241 -21.15 0.22 13.45
C ASP A 241 -19.65 -0.07 13.33
N ARG A 242 -19.31 -1.37 13.29
CA ARG A 242 -17.92 -1.85 13.27
C ARG A 242 -17.74 -3.15 12.50
N ALA A 243 -16.57 -3.37 11.95
CA ALA A 243 -16.17 -4.66 11.41
C ALA A 243 -15.69 -5.57 12.55
N ARG A 244 -16.27 -6.77 12.71
CA ARG A 244 -15.73 -7.83 13.55
C ARG A 244 -14.71 -8.60 12.77
N LEU A 245 -13.55 -8.80 13.36
CA LEU A 245 -12.39 -9.44 12.74
C LEU A 245 -12.10 -10.76 13.48
N THR A 246 -11.79 -11.81 12.72
CA THR A 246 -11.41 -13.10 13.29
C THR A 246 -10.29 -13.71 12.44
N VAL A 247 -9.26 -14.24 13.09
CA VAL A 247 -8.22 -15.07 12.48
C VAL A 247 -8.30 -16.44 13.12
N THR A 248 -8.46 -17.47 12.31
CA THR A 248 -8.53 -18.87 12.76
C THR A 248 -7.38 -19.69 12.16
N ASP A 249 -6.82 -20.58 12.97
CA ASP A 249 -6.01 -21.69 12.48
C ASP A 249 -6.94 -22.67 11.74
N ARG A 250 -6.63 -22.96 10.48
CA ARG A 250 -7.49 -23.80 9.63
C ARG A 250 -7.35 -25.30 9.93
N GLU A 251 -6.22 -25.71 10.50
CA GLU A 251 -5.97 -27.11 10.87
C GLU A 251 -6.61 -27.44 12.21
N LYS A 252 -6.29 -26.65 13.24
CA LYS A 252 -6.80 -26.87 14.61
C LYS A 252 -8.19 -26.30 14.82
N ARG A 253 -8.67 -25.43 13.92
CA ARG A 253 -9.93 -24.68 14.01
C ARG A 253 -10.02 -23.76 15.22
N ASP A 254 -8.87 -23.41 15.80
CA ASP A 254 -8.78 -22.50 16.92
C ASP A 254 -8.84 -21.04 16.47
N THR A 255 -9.48 -20.20 17.27
CA THR A 255 -9.45 -18.76 17.05
C THR A 255 -8.17 -18.19 17.64
N LEU A 256 -7.28 -17.73 16.75
CA LEU A 256 -6.02 -17.11 17.14
C LEU A 256 -6.20 -15.64 17.50
N ILE A 257 -7.00 -14.91 16.71
CA ILE A 257 -7.26 -13.48 16.93
C ILE A 257 -8.76 -13.23 16.75
N ARG A 258 -9.34 -12.42 17.63
CA ARG A 258 -10.66 -11.84 17.46
C ARG A 258 -10.65 -10.37 17.88
N GLY A 259 -11.44 -9.57 17.21
CA GLY A 259 -11.46 -8.15 17.52
C GLY A 259 -12.49 -7.39 16.69
N PHE A 260 -12.35 -6.08 16.72
CA PHE A 260 -13.13 -5.21 15.86
C PHE A 260 -12.34 -3.98 15.40
N TYR A 261 -12.81 -3.40 14.31
CA TYR A 261 -12.39 -2.10 13.81
C TYR A 261 -13.61 -1.24 13.51
N ALA A 262 -13.68 -0.05 14.10
CA ALA A 262 -14.76 0.94 13.89
C ALA A 262 -14.23 2.11 13.05
N PRO A 263 -14.49 2.15 11.73
CA PRO A 263 -13.91 3.16 10.81
C PRO A 263 -14.26 4.59 11.17
N ALA A 264 -15.50 4.85 11.59
CA ALA A 264 -15.98 6.19 11.90
C ALA A 264 -15.19 6.88 13.04
N THR A 265 -14.76 6.09 14.04
CA THR A 265 -14.02 6.60 15.20
C THR A 265 -12.54 6.22 15.17
N VAL A 266 -12.14 5.42 14.18
CA VAL A 266 -10.79 4.81 14.06
C VAL A 266 -10.41 4.08 15.35
N ARG A 267 -11.39 3.41 15.98
CA ARG A 267 -11.18 2.58 17.18
C ARG A 267 -10.96 1.13 16.76
N TYR A 268 -10.03 0.49 17.45
CA TYR A 268 -9.74 -0.93 17.25
C TYR A 268 -9.52 -1.64 18.57
N TYR A 269 -9.84 -2.93 18.55
CA TYR A 269 -9.62 -3.87 19.63
C TYR A 269 -9.28 -5.22 19.05
N ALA A 270 -8.32 -5.92 19.60
CA ALA A 270 -8.02 -7.30 19.26
C ALA A 270 -7.52 -8.08 20.47
N GLU A 271 -8.06 -9.26 20.65
CA GLU A 271 -7.52 -10.31 21.54
C GLU A 271 -6.80 -11.33 20.68
N ALA A 272 -5.57 -11.66 21.01
CA ALA A 272 -4.78 -12.67 20.35
C ALA A 272 -4.39 -13.77 21.35
N ARG A 273 -4.58 -15.02 20.95
CA ARG A 273 -4.19 -16.20 21.72
C ARG A 273 -3.37 -17.13 20.86
N PHE A 274 -2.15 -17.32 21.26
CA PHE A 274 -1.21 -18.18 20.54
C PHE A 274 -0.80 -19.32 21.49
N PRO A 275 -1.25 -20.57 21.26
CA PRO A 275 -0.97 -21.69 22.15
C PRO A 275 0.47 -22.22 22.06
N GLY A 276 1.23 -21.78 21.08
CA GLY A 276 2.61 -22.19 20.92
C GLY A 276 3.31 -21.39 19.82
N ILE A 277 4.03 -20.34 20.21
CA ILE A 277 4.91 -19.57 19.31
C ILE A 277 6.35 -19.99 19.62
N ARG A 278 7.13 -20.25 18.58
CA ARG A 278 8.58 -20.42 18.76
C ARG A 278 9.20 -19.11 19.19
N MET A 279 10.01 -19.15 20.25
CA MET A 279 10.59 -17.94 20.86
C MET A 279 11.45 -17.13 19.90
N ASN A 280 12.15 -17.77 18.97
CA ASN A 280 12.96 -17.10 17.97
C ASN A 280 12.17 -16.15 17.03
N LEU A 281 10.85 -16.29 16.92
CA LEU A 281 10.00 -15.29 16.26
C LEU A 281 9.99 -13.94 17.01
N LEU A 282 10.39 -13.90 18.26
CA LEU A 282 10.48 -12.68 19.06
C LEU A 282 11.87 -12.01 18.98
N ASP A 283 12.89 -12.69 18.43
CA ASP A 283 14.26 -12.17 18.33
C ASP A 283 14.35 -10.78 17.70
N PRO A 284 13.59 -10.44 16.62
CA PRO A 284 13.63 -9.10 16.07
C PRO A 284 13.21 -8.00 17.04
N MET A 285 12.27 -8.31 17.95
CA MET A 285 11.77 -7.36 18.96
C MET A 285 12.75 -7.22 20.14
N LEU A 286 13.59 -8.24 20.37
CA LEU A 286 14.49 -8.34 21.51
C LEU A 286 15.96 -8.06 21.13
N LYS A 287 16.19 -7.64 19.89
CA LYS A 287 17.50 -7.36 19.32
C LYS A 287 18.28 -6.37 20.18
N GLY A 288 19.51 -6.73 20.54
CA GLY A 288 20.39 -5.93 21.40
C GLY A 288 20.19 -6.18 22.90
N VAL A 289 19.23 -7.03 23.28
CA VAL A 289 19.04 -7.47 24.66
C VAL A 289 19.33 -8.95 24.78
N ILE A 290 18.71 -9.76 23.92
CA ILE A 290 18.91 -11.19 23.84
C ILE A 290 18.88 -11.67 22.39
N SER A 291 19.49 -12.79 22.11
CA SER A 291 19.55 -13.44 20.79
C SER A 291 19.55 -14.96 20.93
N ASP A 292 19.43 -15.69 19.80
CA ASP A 292 19.38 -17.16 19.74
C ASP A 292 18.35 -17.74 20.73
N THR A 293 17.16 -17.13 20.77
CA THR A 293 16.10 -17.58 21.69
C THR A 293 15.51 -18.90 21.22
N ARG A 294 15.40 -19.86 22.13
CA ARG A 294 14.76 -21.17 21.92
C ARG A 294 13.68 -21.38 22.96
N GLY A 295 12.72 -22.21 22.63
CA GLY A 295 11.60 -22.51 23.48
C GLY A 295 10.27 -22.23 22.81
N VAL A 296 9.21 -22.47 23.55
CA VAL A 296 7.82 -22.25 23.11
C VAL A 296 7.13 -21.28 24.05
N ALA A 297 6.52 -20.24 23.48
CA ALA A 297 5.73 -19.27 24.22
C ALA A 297 4.24 -19.49 23.99
N GLU A 298 3.46 -19.47 25.05
CA GLU A 298 2.02 -19.28 25.02
C GLU A 298 1.73 -17.81 25.27
N ALA A 299 1.04 -17.13 24.36
CA ALA A 299 0.75 -15.72 24.50
C ALA A 299 -0.75 -15.45 24.51
N ALA A 300 -1.18 -14.62 25.44
CA ALA A 300 -2.51 -14.03 25.50
C ALA A 300 -2.36 -12.52 25.55
N LEU A 301 -2.64 -11.87 24.44
CA LEU A 301 -2.38 -10.44 24.22
C LEU A 301 -3.68 -9.71 23.92
N THR A 302 -3.79 -8.47 24.36
CA THR A 302 -4.89 -7.57 24.07
C THR A 302 -4.33 -6.26 23.52
N LEU A 303 -4.75 -5.91 22.30
CA LEU A 303 -4.46 -4.65 21.65
C LEU A 303 -5.71 -3.78 21.69
N THR A 304 -5.59 -2.59 22.23
CA THR A 304 -6.64 -1.56 22.18
C THR A 304 -6.08 -0.29 21.60
N GLY A 305 -6.91 0.49 20.92
CA GLY A 305 -6.43 1.77 20.44
C GLY A 305 -7.48 2.61 19.74
N GLN A 306 -7.10 3.85 19.54
CA GLN A 306 -7.86 4.82 18.77
C GLN A 306 -6.88 5.72 17.99
N ARG A 307 -7.08 5.82 16.68
CA ARG A 307 -6.19 6.55 15.76
C ARG A 307 -4.75 6.03 15.86
N ARG A 308 -3.80 6.86 16.33
CA ARG A 308 -2.37 6.51 16.48
C ARG A 308 -2.01 6.04 17.89
N ALA A 309 -2.91 6.17 18.85
CA ALA A 309 -2.68 5.70 20.21
C ALA A 309 -3.01 4.20 20.29
N ALA A 310 -2.02 3.36 20.54
CA ALA A 310 -2.15 1.93 20.72
C ALA A 310 -1.64 1.52 22.09
N GLN A 311 -2.34 0.61 22.74
CA GLN A 311 -1.93 -0.02 24.00
C GLN A 311 -1.97 -1.53 23.82
N LEU A 312 -0.85 -2.18 24.06
CA LEU A 312 -0.70 -3.63 24.09
C LEU A 312 -0.55 -4.08 25.55
N SER A 313 -1.33 -5.06 25.96
CA SER A 313 -1.25 -5.69 27.28
C SER A 313 -1.43 -7.19 27.16
N GLY A 314 -1.06 -7.94 28.19
CA GLY A 314 -1.27 -9.38 28.21
C GLY A 314 -0.22 -10.14 29.00
N ALA A 315 -0.19 -11.45 28.79
CA ALA A 315 0.73 -12.37 29.44
C ALA A 315 1.36 -13.31 28.42
N ILE A 316 2.63 -13.58 28.60
CA ILE A 316 3.39 -14.57 27.85
C ILE A 316 3.95 -15.57 28.85
N ARG A 317 3.66 -16.86 28.63
CA ARG A 317 4.24 -17.95 29.39
C ARG A 317 5.23 -18.67 28.49
N ILE A 318 6.45 -18.80 28.93
CA ILE A 318 7.53 -19.40 28.17
C ILE A 318 7.89 -20.74 28.79
N ARG A 319 8.11 -21.76 27.95
CA ARG A 319 8.57 -23.10 28.35
C ARG A 319 9.87 -23.39 27.60
N ASP A 320 10.75 -24.17 28.26
CA ASP A 320 12.04 -24.62 27.68
C ASP A 320 12.87 -23.47 27.10
N PHE A 321 12.94 -22.37 27.88
CA PHE A 321 13.58 -21.14 27.45
C PHE A 321 15.11 -21.25 27.52
N HIS A 322 15.76 -21.02 26.38
CA HIS A 322 17.20 -20.84 26.26
C HIS A 322 17.44 -19.56 25.47
N THR A 323 18.41 -18.78 25.88
CA THR A 323 18.77 -17.54 25.18
C THR A 323 20.22 -17.20 25.42
N LYS A 324 20.78 -16.42 24.51
CA LYS A 324 22.08 -15.76 24.69
C LYS A 324 21.79 -14.29 25.04
N VAL A 325 22.38 -13.82 26.13
CA VAL A 325 22.32 -12.40 26.49
C VAL A 325 23.39 -11.66 25.73
N ASP A 326 23.00 -10.61 25.01
CA ASP A 326 23.92 -9.77 24.26
C ASP A 326 24.46 -8.71 25.22
N TYR A 327 25.71 -8.88 25.67
CA TYR A 327 26.41 -7.83 26.40
C TYR A 327 26.88 -6.77 25.41
N THR A 328 26.45 -5.55 25.60
CA THR A 328 26.94 -4.36 24.88
C THR A 328 28.24 -3.85 25.50
#